data_89dd2dab2001fab1149129f6b6941815
#
_entry.id   89dd2dab2001fab1149129f6b6941815
#
_cell.length_a   1.000
_cell.length_b   1.000
_cell.length_c   1.000
_cell.angle_alpha   90.00
_cell.angle_beta   90.00
_cell.angle_gamma   90.00
#
_symmetry.space_group_name_H-M   'P 1'
#
loop_
_entity.id
_entity.type
_entity.pdbx_description
1 polymer ?
#
loop_
_entity_poly.entity_id
_entity_poly.type
_entity_poly.pdbx_seq_one_letter_code
_entity_poly.pdbx_strand_id
1 'polypeptide(L)'
;MNQILVTEKIYVTPELKRKKKIYKALFIISIFLIIALASVYIYAEYDKSKEESISGDILSFLDTEKDNTTISSYENALVVKISQEVKNEMNSSEVENQQQSDLKLATATSTYTASDGKKYDSIGIIRIPKINLIYPILSETTYSLMEVAPCKFHGGNPNAVGNLCIIAHNYRRKGVFFSDVPDLEVGDIVEIQDLSKRTIEYEVYDIHTVVEDDVSDTTQKTNGRKEVTLITCTDESNEQRVIVRCKEKI
;
A
#
# COMPACT_ATOMS: atom_id res chain seq x y z
N MET A 1 76.03 39.36 12.90
CA MET A 1 75.15 38.20 13.14
C MET A 1 74.08 38.58 14.12
N ASN A 2 72.90 38.94 13.69
CA ASN A 2 71.77 39.26 14.55
C ASN A 2 70.94 37.96 14.78
N GLN A 3 71.11 37.44 16.00
CA GLN A 3 70.25 36.35 16.47
C GLN A 3 68.88 36.94 16.87
N ILE A 4 67.83 36.63 16.13
CA ILE A 4 66.48 36.95 16.53
C ILE A 4 66.08 35.90 17.57
N LEU A 5 66.02 36.33 18.86
CA LEU A 5 65.40 35.52 19.91
C LEU A 5 63.95 35.38 19.69
N VAL A 6 63.52 34.21 19.17
CA VAL A 6 62.12 33.83 19.09
C VAL A 6 61.66 33.50 20.52
N THR A 7 60.97 34.43 21.16
CA THR A 7 60.33 34.20 22.46
C THR A 7 59.13 33.26 22.24
N GLU A 8 59.17 32.06 22.83
CA GLU A 8 58.14 31.01 22.76
C GLU A 8 56.76 31.37 23.39
N LYS A 9 56.51 32.60 23.75
CA LYS A 9 55.20 32.99 24.29
C LYS A 9 54.39 33.73 23.22
N ILE A 10 53.59 32.95 22.48
CA ILE A 10 52.53 33.51 21.65
C ILE A 10 51.53 34.23 22.56
N TYR A 11 51.56 35.58 22.53
CA TYR A 11 50.63 36.40 23.30
C TYR A 11 49.23 36.32 22.70
N VAL A 12 48.36 35.48 23.31
CA VAL A 12 46.99 35.31 22.88
C VAL A 12 46.15 36.46 23.43
N THR A 13 45.70 37.36 22.56
CA THR A 13 44.84 38.49 22.93
C THR A 13 43.52 38.02 23.57
N PRO A 14 42.92 38.82 24.49
CA PRO A 14 41.64 38.45 25.12
C PRO A 14 40.52 38.15 24.11
N GLU A 15 40.52 38.86 23.00
CA GLU A 15 39.56 38.64 21.90
C GLU A 15 39.74 37.27 21.24
N LEU A 16 40.98 36.84 21.02
CA LEU A 16 41.27 35.53 20.45
C LEU A 16 40.84 34.39 21.40
N LYS A 17 41.00 34.59 22.69
CA LYS A 17 40.52 33.65 23.72
C LYS A 17 38.98 33.55 23.71
N ARG A 18 38.28 34.67 23.55
CA ARG A 18 36.81 34.73 23.46
C ARG A 18 36.31 34.04 22.17
N LYS A 19 36.91 34.34 21.03
CA LYS A 19 36.60 33.68 19.75
C LYS A 19 36.81 32.18 19.83
N LYS A 20 37.92 31.71 20.40
CA LYS A 20 38.21 30.28 20.60
C LYS A 20 37.12 29.58 21.45
N LYS A 21 36.63 30.22 22.52
CA LYS A 21 35.55 29.69 23.34
C LYS A 21 34.24 29.58 22.54
N ILE A 22 33.92 30.60 21.76
CA ILE A 22 32.72 30.62 20.92
C ILE A 22 32.79 29.49 19.84
N TYR A 23 33.91 29.37 19.13
CA TYR A 23 34.09 28.29 18.15
C TYR A 23 34.02 26.91 18.78
N LYS A 24 34.57 26.71 19.97
CA LYS A 24 34.46 25.47 20.72
C LYS A 24 32.99 25.17 21.08
N ALA A 25 32.25 26.16 21.54
CA ALA A 25 30.81 26.00 21.84
C ALA A 25 30.00 25.68 20.58
N LEU A 26 30.24 26.42 19.49
CA LEU A 26 29.57 26.15 18.21
C LEU A 26 29.89 24.74 17.65
N PHE A 27 31.13 24.30 17.79
CA PHE A 27 31.55 22.96 17.40
C PHE A 27 30.83 21.88 18.21
N ILE A 28 30.68 22.06 19.52
CA ILE A 28 29.95 21.13 20.38
C ILE A 28 28.46 21.13 20.00
N ILE A 29 27.85 22.28 19.75
CA ILE A 29 26.45 22.40 19.31
C ILE A 29 26.25 21.70 17.95
N SER A 30 27.20 21.85 17.02
CA SER A 30 27.12 21.18 15.72
C SER A 30 27.17 19.65 15.84
N ILE A 31 27.98 19.12 16.76
CA ILE A 31 28.03 17.68 17.05
C ILE A 31 26.68 17.20 17.59
N PHE A 32 26.09 17.93 18.56
CA PHE A 32 24.77 17.58 19.10
C PHE A 32 23.69 17.61 18.02
N LEU A 33 23.74 18.59 17.12
CA LEU A 33 22.79 18.68 16.00
C LEU A 33 22.93 17.49 15.05
N ILE A 34 24.15 17.08 14.70
CA ILE A 34 24.41 15.91 13.85
C ILE A 34 23.88 14.64 14.52
N ILE A 35 24.13 14.46 15.83
CA ILE A 35 23.63 13.29 16.57
C ILE A 35 22.10 13.29 16.60
N ALA A 36 21.47 14.44 16.82
CA ALA A 36 20.01 14.56 16.81
C ALA A 36 19.42 14.21 15.43
N LEU A 37 19.98 14.73 14.34
CA LEU A 37 19.57 14.40 12.99
C LEU A 37 19.77 12.92 12.66
N ALA A 38 20.90 12.34 13.05
CA ALA A 38 21.18 10.93 12.88
C ALA A 38 20.19 10.04 13.64
N SER A 39 19.82 10.41 14.87
CA SER A 39 18.84 9.65 15.65
C SER A 39 17.44 9.71 15.04
N VAL A 40 17.01 10.87 14.50
CA VAL A 40 15.73 10.99 13.77
C VAL A 40 15.76 10.13 12.50
N TYR A 41 16.85 10.13 11.76
CA TYR A 41 17.00 9.30 10.56
C TYR A 41 16.93 7.81 10.88
N ILE A 42 17.67 7.36 11.91
CA ILE A 42 17.64 5.95 12.35
C ILE A 42 16.24 5.54 12.82
N TYR A 43 15.54 6.42 13.53
CA TYR A 43 14.18 6.16 13.98
C TYR A 43 13.22 6.00 12.80
N ALA A 44 13.28 6.89 11.81
CA ALA A 44 12.45 6.83 10.61
C ALA A 44 12.72 5.55 9.77
N GLU A 45 13.99 5.14 9.64
CA GLU A 45 14.35 3.91 8.92
C GLU A 45 13.90 2.64 9.69
N TYR A 46 13.98 2.66 11.02
CA TYR A 46 13.48 1.56 11.87
C TYR A 46 11.95 1.39 11.75
N ASP A 47 11.20 2.48 11.79
CA ASP A 47 9.73 2.46 11.67
C ASP A 47 9.29 1.88 10.32
N LYS A 48 9.93 2.33 9.25
CA LYS A 48 9.69 1.82 7.89
C LYS A 48 10.02 0.33 7.73
N SER A 49 11.14 -0.14 8.31
CA SER A 49 11.53 -1.54 8.28
C SER A 49 10.53 -2.43 9.03
N LYS A 50 9.90 -1.90 10.08
CA LYS A 50 8.84 -2.59 10.83
C LYS A 50 7.60 -2.82 9.97
N GLU A 51 7.19 -1.84 9.18
CA GLU A 51 6.00 -1.94 8.33
C GLU A 51 6.21 -2.93 7.17
N GLU A 52 7.39 -2.93 6.54
CA GLU A 52 7.76 -3.96 5.56
C GLU A 52 7.75 -5.37 6.16
N SER A 53 8.19 -5.53 7.43
CA SER A 53 8.14 -6.81 8.14
C SER A 53 6.70 -7.29 8.35
N ILE A 54 5.79 -6.40 8.74
CA ILE A 54 4.37 -6.74 8.94
C ILE A 54 3.75 -7.23 7.62
N SER A 55 4.07 -6.61 6.50
CA SER A 55 3.60 -7.08 5.18
C SER A 55 4.07 -8.51 4.87
N GLY A 56 5.34 -8.81 5.18
CA GLY A 56 5.90 -10.16 5.06
C GLY A 56 5.22 -11.18 5.97
N ASP A 57 4.90 -10.79 7.20
CA ASP A 57 4.20 -11.63 8.16
C ASP A 57 2.76 -11.94 7.70
N ILE A 58 2.05 -10.95 7.14
CA ILE A 58 0.71 -11.16 6.55
C ILE A 58 0.78 -12.13 5.37
N LEU A 59 1.79 -11.99 4.50
CA LEU A 59 1.99 -12.93 3.38
C LEU A 59 2.21 -14.35 3.88
N SER A 60 3.11 -14.54 4.86
CA SER A 60 3.39 -15.85 5.42
C SER A 60 2.18 -16.47 6.12
N PHE A 61 1.37 -15.65 6.79
CA PHE A 61 0.12 -16.06 7.40
C PHE A 61 -0.87 -16.54 6.34
N LEU A 62 -1.06 -15.76 5.27
CA LEU A 62 -1.94 -16.13 4.16
C LEU A 62 -1.47 -17.41 3.45
N ASP A 63 -0.17 -17.65 3.32
CA ASP A 63 0.36 -18.88 2.73
C ASP A 63 0.22 -20.10 3.64
N THR A 64 0.31 -19.91 4.96
CA THR A 64 0.25 -21.01 5.96
C THR A 64 -1.18 -21.44 6.26
N GLU A 65 -2.18 -20.59 6.02
CA GLU A 65 -3.62 -20.89 6.23
C GLU A 65 -4.14 -22.03 5.30
N LYS A 66 -3.22 -22.89 4.87
CA LYS A 66 -3.44 -24.01 3.95
C LYS A 66 -4.31 -25.13 4.53
N ASP A 67 -4.42 -25.25 5.87
CA ASP A 67 -5.00 -26.44 6.50
C ASP A 67 -6.17 -26.21 7.48
N ASN A 68 -6.54 -24.96 7.76
CA ASN A 68 -7.64 -24.64 8.68
C ASN A 68 -8.66 -23.69 8.05
N THR A 69 -9.12 -24.00 6.86
CA THR A 69 -10.27 -23.28 6.31
C THR A 69 -11.53 -23.76 7.06
N THR A 70 -11.69 -23.27 8.27
CA THR A 70 -13.04 -23.02 8.75
C THR A 70 -13.53 -21.82 7.94
N ILE A 71 -13.97 -22.08 6.71
CA ILE A 71 -14.86 -21.19 6.00
C ILE A 71 -16.03 -21.03 6.96
N SER A 72 -15.97 -19.97 7.75
CA SER A 72 -17.07 -19.59 8.60
C SER A 72 -18.27 -19.49 7.67
N SER A 73 -19.23 -20.35 7.89
CA SER A 73 -20.42 -20.63 7.11
C SER A 73 -21.39 -19.46 6.99
N TYR A 74 -20.87 -18.27 6.66
CA TYR A 74 -21.70 -17.08 6.40
C TYR A 74 -22.34 -17.11 5.02
N GLU A 75 -21.75 -17.81 4.05
CA GLU A 75 -22.41 -18.00 2.74
C GLU A 75 -23.72 -18.80 2.84
N ASN A 76 -23.77 -19.81 3.69
CA ASN A 76 -24.99 -20.63 3.83
C ASN A 76 -26.10 -19.95 4.66
N ALA A 77 -25.75 -19.07 5.61
CA ALA A 77 -26.75 -18.37 6.39
C ALA A 77 -27.45 -17.24 5.61
N LEU A 78 -26.74 -16.58 4.68
CA LEU A 78 -27.32 -15.51 3.86
C LEU A 78 -28.20 -16.06 2.73
N VAL A 79 -27.76 -17.14 2.07
CA VAL A 79 -28.50 -17.80 0.99
C VAL A 79 -29.81 -18.41 1.52
N VAL A 80 -29.80 -18.98 2.73
CA VAL A 80 -31.02 -19.56 3.34
C VAL A 80 -32.02 -18.46 3.74
N LYS A 81 -31.57 -17.29 4.24
CA LYS A 81 -32.46 -16.17 4.58
C LYS A 81 -33.11 -15.55 3.33
N ILE A 82 -32.35 -15.32 2.28
CA ILE A 82 -32.88 -14.78 1.03
C ILE A 82 -33.89 -15.76 0.39
N SER A 83 -33.65 -17.07 0.47
CA SER A 83 -34.57 -18.07 -0.06
C SER A 83 -35.88 -18.18 0.73
N GLN A 84 -35.91 -17.80 2.02
CA GLN A 84 -37.15 -17.79 2.82
C GLN A 84 -37.92 -16.47 2.69
N GLU A 85 -37.26 -15.33 2.57
CA GLU A 85 -37.92 -14.04 2.37
C GLU A 85 -38.54 -13.94 0.94
N VAL A 86 -37.83 -14.39 -0.08
CA VAL A 86 -38.33 -14.38 -1.49
C VAL A 86 -39.55 -15.29 -1.66
N LYS A 87 -39.71 -16.35 -0.86
CA LYS A 87 -40.92 -17.19 -0.92
C LYS A 87 -42.17 -16.57 -0.27
N ASN A 88 -41.98 -15.60 0.63
CA ASN A 88 -43.11 -14.95 1.33
C ASN A 88 -43.63 -13.69 0.62
N GLU A 89 -42.88 -13.13 -0.33
CA GLU A 89 -43.26 -11.89 -1.05
C GLU A 89 -43.79 -12.09 -2.47
N MET A 90 -43.93 -13.33 -2.93
CA MET A 90 -44.45 -13.61 -4.28
C MET A 90 -45.97 -13.48 -4.42
N ASN A 91 -46.66 -12.83 -3.49
CA ASN A 91 -48.12 -12.69 -3.51
C ASN A 91 -48.66 -11.26 -3.48
N SER A 92 -47.93 -10.26 -3.96
CA SER A 92 -48.57 -8.96 -4.24
C SER A 92 -47.86 -8.20 -5.35
N SER A 93 -48.66 -7.88 -6.31
CA SER A 93 -48.36 -7.18 -7.56
C SER A 93 -47.81 -5.76 -7.37
N GLU A 94 -46.99 -5.37 -8.35
CA GLU A 94 -46.79 -4.02 -8.90
C GLU A 94 -46.14 -2.97 -7.98
N VAL A 95 -44.94 -2.55 -8.30
CA VAL A 95 -44.56 -1.22 -8.83
C VAL A 95 -43.06 -1.13 -8.98
N GLU A 96 -42.61 -0.81 -10.20
CA GLU A 96 -41.31 -0.34 -10.53
C GLU A 96 -40.92 0.83 -9.61
N ASN A 97 -39.78 0.73 -8.95
CA ASN A 97 -38.89 1.89 -8.78
C ASN A 97 -37.46 1.43 -8.48
N GLN A 98 -36.57 1.88 -9.33
CA GLN A 98 -35.13 1.82 -9.22
C GLN A 98 -34.67 2.35 -7.87
N GLN A 99 -34.31 1.45 -6.99
CA GLN A 99 -33.31 1.68 -5.97
C GLN A 99 -32.42 0.46 -6.00
N GLN A 100 -31.36 0.57 -6.80
CA GLN A 100 -30.18 -0.28 -6.72
C GLN A 100 -29.56 0.01 -5.37
N SER A 101 -30.14 -0.58 -4.33
CA SER A 101 -29.50 -0.63 -3.03
C SER A 101 -28.19 -1.38 -3.24
N ASP A 102 -27.09 -0.68 -3.08
CA ASP A 102 -25.76 -1.25 -2.97
C ASP A 102 -25.80 -2.36 -1.91
N LEU A 103 -26.09 -3.57 -2.35
CA LEU A 103 -25.87 -4.76 -1.55
C LEU A 103 -24.35 -4.84 -1.41
N LYS A 104 -23.83 -4.24 -0.34
CA LYS A 104 -22.44 -4.31 0.04
C LYS A 104 -22.17 -5.80 0.34
N LEU A 105 -21.87 -6.54 -0.71
CA LEU A 105 -21.48 -7.95 -0.57
C LEU A 105 -20.28 -7.96 0.37
N ALA A 106 -20.48 -8.51 1.56
CA ALA A 106 -19.43 -8.57 2.55
C ALA A 106 -18.21 -9.23 1.92
N THR A 107 -17.12 -8.47 1.79
CA THR A 107 -15.86 -9.00 1.27
C THR A 107 -15.37 -10.01 2.29
N ALA A 108 -15.14 -11.25 1.86
CA ALA A 108 -14.44 -12.22 2.70
C ALA A 108 -13.05 -11.65 3.00
N THR A 109 -12.66 -11.64 4.27
CA THR A 109 -11.36 -11.17 4.73
C THR A 109 -10.69 -12.22 5.59
N SER A 110 -9.36 -12.26 5.54
CA SER A 110 -8.52 -13.02 6.47
C SER A 110 -7.81 -12.02 7.37
N THR A 111 -7.96 -12.16 8.69
CA THR A 111 -7.47 -11.20 9.68
C THR A 111 -6.17 -11.69 10.31
N TYR A 112 -5.09 -10.97 10.05
CA TYR A 112 -3.82 -11.13 10.75
C TYR A 112 -3.75 -10.19 11.96
N THR A 113 -3.27 -10.70 13.10
CA THR A 113 -3.03 -9.88 14.30
C THR A 113 -1.53 -9.79 14.57
N ALA A 114 -0.99 -8.59 14.44
CA ALA A 114 0.43 -8.32 14.68
C ALA A 114 0.77 -8.40 16.17
N SER A 115 2.06 -8.48 16.49
CA SER A 115 2.57 -8.58 17.86
C SER A 115 2.20 -7.39 18.77
N ASP A 116 1.92 -6.23 18.18
CA ASP A 116 1.45 -5.03 18.87
C ASP A 116 -0.10 -4.99 19.06
N GLY A 117 -0.80 -6.05 18.66
CA GLY A 117 -2.26 -6.20 18.76
C GLY A 117 -3.04 -5.52 17.64
N LYS A 118 -2.39 -4.87 16.69
CA LYS A 118 -3.06 -4.32 15.50
C LYS A 118 -3.56 -5.45 14.60
N LYS A 119 -4.73 -5.24 14.02
CA LYS A 119 -5.36 -6.20 13.11
C LYS A 119 -5.30 -5.68 11.67
N TYR A 120 -5.01 -6.58 10.75
CA TYR A 120 -4.92 -6.31 9.32
C TYR A 120 -5.80 -7.30 8.57
N ASP A 121 -6.85 -6.78 7.94
CA ASP A 121 -7.79 -7.56 7.15
C ASP A 121 -7.34 -7.58 5.69
N SER A 122 -6.98 -8.75 5.18
CA SER A 122 -6.57 -8.96 3.80
C SER A 122 -7.62 -9.71 2.99
N ILE A 123 -7.66 -9.44 1.69
CA ILE A 123 -8.61 -10.04 0.75
C ILE A 123 -7.93 -10.94 -0.27
N GLY A 124 -6.61 -10.97 -0.32
CA GLY A 124 -5.85 -11.77 -1.27
C GLY A 124 -4.41 -11.30 -1.40
N ILE A 125 -3.76 -11.77 -2.45
CA ILE A 125 -2.35 -11.47 -2.75
C ILE A 125 -2.25 -10.97 -4.19
N ILE A 126 -1.47 -9.92 -4.42
CA ILE A 126 -1.06 -9.44 -5.74
C ILE A 126 0.37 -9.87 -6.02
N ARG A 127 0.63 -10.37 -7.25
CA ARG A 127 1.97 -10.65 -7.78
C ARG A 127 2.13 -9.99 -9.14
N ILE A 128 3.27 -9.37 -9.39
CA ILE A 128 3.63 -8.80 -10.68
C ILE A 128 5.05 -9.26 -11.02
N PRO A 129 5.18 -10.37 -11.80
CA PRO A 129 6.49 -11.01 -12.05
C PRO A 129 7.53 -10.09 -12.70
N LYS A 130 7.09 -9.23 -13.63
CA LYS A 130 7.96 -8.27 -14.35
C LYS A 130 8.81 -7.40 -13.41
N ILE A 131 8.24 -7.00 -12.27
CA ILE A 131 8.87 -6.11 -11.29
C ILE A 131 9.17 -6.81 -9.95
N ASN A 132 9.08 -8.16 -9.91
CA ASN A 132 9.28 -8.98 -8.70
C ASN A 132 8.44 -8.53 -7.49
N LEU A 133 7.21 -8.05 -7.73
CA LEU A 133 6.32 -7.57 -6.69
C LEU A 133 5.45 -8.71 -6.16
N ILE A 134 5.42 -8.85 -4.82
CA ILE A 134 4.51 -9.77 -4.11
C ILE A 134 4.07 -9.10 -2.82
N TYR A 135 2.77 -8.83 -2.68
CA TYR A 135 2.20 -8.20 -1.49
C TYR A 135 0.81 -8.76 -1.15
N PRO A 136 0.39 -8.74 0.14
CA PRO A 136 -1.01 -8.91 0.49
C PRO A 136 -1.82 -7.71 0.00
N ILE A 137 -3.10 -7.90 -0.26
CA ILE A 137 -4.04 -6.81 -0.56
C ILE A 137 -4.91 -6.61 0.68
N LEU A 138 -4.80 -5.44 1.32
CA LEU A 138 -5.65 -5.10 2.47
C LEU A 138 -7.06 -4.71 2.02
N SER A 139 -8.05 -4.98 2.87
CA SER A 139 -9.48 -4.85 2.53
C SER A 139 -9.97 -3.41 2.42
N GLU A 140 -9.26 -2.47 3.04
CA GLU A 140 -9.64 -1.06 3.14
C GLU A 140 -8.46 -0.15 2.86
N THR A 141 -8.74 1.08 2.40
CA THR A 141 -7.74 2.12 2.18
C THR A 141 -7.78 3.15 3.29
N THR A 142 -6.72 3.19 4.09
CA THR A 142 -6.41 4.28 5.02
C THR A 142 -4.94 4.63 4.87
N TYR A 143 -4.55 5.84 5.32
CA TYR A 143 -3.15 6.24 5.25
C TYR A 143 -2.23 5.23 5.96
N SER A 144 -2.60 4.81 7.18
CA SER A 144 -1.81 3.86 7.97
C SER A 144 -1.77 2.44 7.38
N LEU A 145 -2.80 2.00 6.67
CA LEU A 145 -2.80 0.69 6.01
C LEU A 145 -1.96 0.71 4.73
N MET A 146 -1.98 1.82 3.98
CA MET A 146 -1.13 1.98 2.79
C MET A 146 0.36 2.03 3.10
N GLU A 147 0.76 2.35 4.35
CA GLU A 147 2.15 2.23 4.81
C GLU A 147 2.58 0.77 5.00
N VAL A 148 1.63 -0.16 5.16
CA VAL A 148 1.91 -1.59 5.38
C VAL A 148 1.85 -2.39 4.08
N ALA A 149 0.82 -2.18 3.24
CA ALA A 149 0.64 -2.95 2.01
C ALA A 149 -0.30 -2.25 1.00
N PRO A 150 -0.34 -2.70 -0.28
CA PRO A 150 -1.39 -2.31 -1.22
C PRO A 150 -2.78 -2.54 -0.65
N CYS A 151 -3.68 -1.59 -0.89
CA CYS A 151 -5.01 -1.57 -0.33
C CYS A 151 -6.08 -1.61 -1.42
N LYS A 152 -7.20 -2.26 -1.15
CA LYS A 152 -8.39 -2.14 -1.98
C LYS A 152 -8.94 -0.72 -1.89
N PHE A 153 -8.92 0.00 -3.00
CA PHE A 153 -9.46 1.35 -3.11
C PHE A 153 -10.95 1.34 -3.45
N HIS A 154 -11.35 0.54 -4.44
CA HIS A 154 -12.74 0.47 -4.90
C HIS A 154 -13.04 -0.88 -5.55
N GLY A 155 -14.33 -1.18 -5.78
CA GLY A 155 -14.80 -2.31 -6.56
C GLY A 155 -15.04 -3.58 -5.76
N GLY A 156 -15.14 -4.69 -6.52
CA GLY A 156 -15.52 -6.00 -6.01
C GLY A 156 -14.42 -6.74 -5.26
N ASN A 157 -14.66 -8.02 -5.03
CA ASN A 157 -13.70 -8.93 -4.44
C ASN A 157 -12.65 -9.38 -5.46
N PRO A 158 -11.47 -9.82 -5.04
CA PRO A 158 -10.51 -10.45 -5.93
C PRO A 158 -11.15 -11.54 -6.79
N ASN A 159 -10.83 -11.52 -8.08
CA ASN A 159 -11.29 -12.50 -9.06
C ASN A 159 -12.82 -12.55 -9.29
N ALA A 160 -13.58 -11.56 -8.82
CA ALA A 160 -14.99 -11.37 -9.15
C ALA A 160 -15.16 -10.57 -10.46
N VAL A 161 -16.35 -10.67 -11.05
CA VAL A 161 -16.75 -9.79 -12.16
C VAL A 161 -16.80 -8.35 -11.66
N GLY A 162 -16.26 -7.42 -12.44
CA GLY A 162 -16.13 -6.01 -12.10
C GLY A 162 -14.66 -5.56 -12.14
N ASN A 163 -14.37 -4.39 -11.61
CA ASN A 163 -13.05 -3.79 -11.60
C ASN A 163 -12.55 -3.69 -10.16
N LEU A 164 -11.56 -4.51 -9.78
CA LEU A 164 -10.86 -4.39 -8.50
C LEU A 164 -9.79 -3.30 -8.59
N CYS A 165 -10.01 -2.18 -7.93
CA CYS A 165 -9.04 -1.09 -7.88
C CYS A 165 -8.15 -1.22 -6.65
N ILE A 166 -6.83 -1.27 -6.86
CA ILE A 166 -5.82 -1.42 -5.80
C ILE A 166 -4.92 -0.20 -5.83
N ILE A 167 -4.73 0.42 -4.67
CA ILE A 167 -3.87 1.59 -4.51
C ILE A 167 -2.70 1.27 -3.59
N ALA A 168 -1.52 1.80 -3.91
CA ALA A 168 -0.36 1.77 -3.02
C ALA A 168 0.55 2.97 -3.27
N HIS A 169 1.42 3.26 -2.30
CA HIS A 169 2.40 4.32 -2.43
C HIS A 169 3.44 4.03 -3.52
N ASN A 170 3.88 5.11 -4.18
CA ASN A 170 5.12 5.17 -4.91
C ASN A 170 6.16 5.90 -4.04
N TYR A 171 7.06 5.15 -3.43
CA TYR A 171 8.15 5.72 -2.63
C TYR A 171 9.36 6.16 -3.47
N ARG A 172 9.28 6.04 -4.80
CA ARG A 172 10.40 6.30 -5.73
C ARG A 172 11.64 5.47 -5.38
N ARG A 173 11.40 4.28 -4.82
CA ARG A 173 12.42 3.31 -4.38
C ARG A 173 12.05 1.94 -4.94
N LYS A 174 12.92 1.39 -5.79
CA LYS A 174 12.70 0.09 -6.44
C LYS A 174 12.39 -1.03 -5.44
N GLY A 175 11.44 -1.89 -5.81
CA GLY A 175 11.03 -3.05 -5.04
C GLY A 175 10.11 -2.75 -3.85
N VAL A 176 9.65 -1.50 -3.67
CA VAL A 176 8.79 -1.13 -2.53
C VAL A 176 7.41 -0.74 -3.02
N PHE A 177 6.38 -1.47 -2.60
CA PHE A 177 4.98 -1.27 -2.98
C PHE A 177 4.81 -1.07 -4.50
N PHE A 178 4.15 0.01 -4.92
CA PHE A 178 3.91 0.30 -6.33
C PHE A 178 4.93 1.25 -6.95
N SER A 179 6.15 1.34 -6.40
CA SER A 179 7.19 2.23 -6.93
C SER A 179 7.65 1.84 -8.34
N ASP A 180 7.58 0.55 -8.69
CA ASP A 180 7.97 0.06 -10.03
C ASP A 180 6.74 -0.17 -10.95
N VAL A 181 5.53 0.11 -10.49
CA VAL A 181 4.31 -0.01 -11.32
C VAL A 181 4.31 0.95 -12.52
N PRO A 182 4.89 2.17 -12.44
CA PRO A 182 5.06 3.02 -13.62
C PRO A 182 5.93 2.41 -14.73
N ASP A 183 6.78 1.44 -14.41
CA ASP A 183 7.67 0.74 -15.37
C ASP A 183 6.97 -0.41 -16.14
N LEU A 184 5.69 -0.67 -15.86
CA LEU A 184 4.91 -1.68 -16.56
C LEU A 184 4.58 -1.24 -17.98
N GLU A 185 4.40 -2.24 -18.86
CA GLU A 185 4.06 -2.07 -20.27
C GLU A 185 2.79 -2.86 -20.61
N VAL A 186 2.10 -2.46 -21.68
CA VAL A 186 0.98 -3.24 -22.22
C VAL A 186 1.44 -4.64 -22.59
N GLY A 187 0.72 -5.66 -22.11
CA GLY A 187 1.06 -7.07 -22.25
C GLY A 187 1.72 -7.70 -21.02
N ASP A 188 2.16 -6.89 -20.03
CA ASP A 188 2.68 -7.42 -18.77
C ASP A 188 1.55 -8.10 -17.96
N ILE A 189 1.92 -9.01 -17.06
CA ILE A 189 0.99 -9.83 -16.31
C ILE A 189 0.93 -9.37 -14.85
N VAL A 190 -0.29 -9.24 -14.36
CA VAL A 190 -0.64 -9.05 -12.95
C VAL A 190 -1.42 -10.28 -12.50
N GLU A 191 -0.96 -10.93 -11.45
CA GLU A 191 -1.63 -12.10 -10.87
C GLU A 191 -2.35 -11.68 -9.59
N ILE A 192 -3.62 -12.05 -9.46
CA ILE A 192 -4.40 -11.87 -8.23
C ILE A 192 -4.79 -13.24 -7.70
N GLN A 193 -4.36 -13.55 -6.48
CA GLN A 193 -4.78 -14.72 -5.73
C GLN A 193 -5.83 -14.31 -4.69
N ASP A 194 -7.00 -14.92 -4.73
CA ASP A 194 -8.04 -14.72 -3.73
C ASP A 194 -7.84 -15.62 -2.49
N LEU A 195 -8.65 -15.45 -1.46
CA LEU A 195 -8.55 -16.24 -0.22
C LEU A 195 -8.87 -17.73 -0.41
N SER A 196 -9.56 -18.10 -1.50
CA SER A 196 -9.76 -19.51 -1.88
C SER A 196 -8.55 -20.11 -2.59
N LYS A 197 -7.43 -19.38 -2.67
CA LYS A 197 -6.18 -19.75 -3.37
C LYS A 197 -6.33 -19.82 -4.90
N ARG A 198 -7.42 -19.34 -5.46
CA ARG A 198 -7.58 -19.24 -6.90
C ARG A 198 -6.78 -18.05 -7.40
N THR A 199 -5.85 -18.28 -8.33
CA THR A 199 -5.06 -17.25 -9.00
C THR A 199 -5.60 -17.03 -10.41
N ILE A 200 -5.82 -15.76 -10.77
CA ILE A 200 -6.16 -15.34 -12.13
C ILE A 200 -5.06 -14.39 -12.63
N GLU A 201 -4.65 -14.61 -13.88
CA GLU A 201 -3.77 -13.72 -14.62
C GLU A 201 -4.59 -12.61 -15.28
N TYR A 202 -4.11 -11.38 -15.12
CA TYR A 202 -4.63 -10.19 -15.78
C TYR A 202 -3.55 -9.58 -16.64
N GLU A 203 -3.86 -9.32 -17.91
CA GLU A 203 -2.95 -8.69 -18.86
C GLU A 203 -3.17 -7.18 -18.86
N VAL A 204 -2.11 -6.41 -18.72
CA VAL A 204 -2.13 -4.95 -18.86
C VAL A 204 -2.55 -4.58 -20.27
N TYR A 205 -3.59 -3.77 -20.41
CA TYR A 205 -4.10 -3.33 -21.72
C TYR A 205 -4.07 -1.82 -21.92
N ASP A 206 -3.93 -1.05 -20.84
CA ASP A 206 -3.87 0.42 -20.89
C ASP A 206 -3.08 0.97 -19.71
N ILE A 207 -2.26 1.99 -19.98
CA ILE A 207 -1.47 2.71 -18.98
C ILE A 207 -1.53 4.18 -19.32
N HIS A 208 -1.95 5.00 -18.37
CA HIS A 208 -1.98 6.45 -18.54
C HIS A 208 -1.87 7.18 -17.21
N THR A 209 -1.78 8.50 -17.28
CA THR A 209 -1.66 9.37 -16.11
C THR A 209 -2.88 10.27 -16.01
N VAL A 210 -3.41 10.42 -14.79
CA VAL A 210 -4.53 11.29 -14.47
C VAL A 210 -4.18 12.22 -13.31
N VAL A 211 -4.98 13.25 -13.07
CA VAL A 211 -4.91 14.06 -11.85
C VAL A 211 -5.45 13.25 -10.66
N GLU A 212 -5.04 13.60 -9.45
CA GLU A 212 -5.36 12.79 -8.26
C GLU A 212 -6.85 12.66 -7.97
N ASP A 213 -7.66 13.64 -8.36
CA ASP A 213 -9.11 13.66 -8.14
C ASP A 213 -9.90 12.91 -9.23
N ASP A 214 -9.24 12.43 -10.30
CA ASP A 214 -9.91 11.67 -11.35
C ASP A 214 -10.08 10.22 -10.93
N VAL A 215 -11.34 9.85 -10.73
CA VAL A 215 -11.74 8.48 -10.36
C VAL A 215 -12.45 7.74 -11.49
N SER A 216 -12.40 8.22 -12.73
CA SER A 216 -13.10 7.64 -13.89
C SER A 216 -12.72 6.19 -14.14
N ASP A 217 -11.46 5.81 -13.88
CA ASP A 217 -10.95 4.45 -14.05
C ASP A 217 -11.41 3.46 -12.97
N THR A 218 -12.10 3.94 -11.93
CA THR A 218 -12.70 3.05 -10.92
C THR A 218 -14.06 2.49 -11.33
N THR A 219 -14.53 2.79 -12.54
CA THR A 219 -15.81 2.34 -13.06
C THR A 219 -15.98 0.81 -12.95
N GLN A 220 -17.19 0.38 -12.54
CA GLN A 220 -17.56 -1.02 -12.46
C GLN A 220 -18.26 -1.54 -13.73
N LYS A 221 -18.36 -0.71 -14.78
CA LYS A 221 -18.95 -1.07 -16.06
C LYS A 221 -17.96 -1.85 -16.93
N THR A 222 -17.71 -3.11 -16.58
CA THR A 222 -16.76 -3.99 -17.28
C THR A 222 -17.39 -4.90 -18.33
N ASN A 223 -18.70 -4.78 -18.57
CA ASN A 223 -19.47 -5.64 -19.49
C ASN A 223 -19.32 -7.15 -19.15
N GLY A 224 -19.36 -7.48 -17.85
CA GLY A 224 -19.24 -8.84 -17.36
C GLY A 224 -17.81 -9.39 -17.31
N ARG A 225 -16.79 -8.57 -17.58
CA ARG A 225 -15.37 -8.97 -17.48
C ARG A 225 -14.84 -8.76 -16.07
N LYS A 226 -13.78 -9.47 -15.76
CA LYS A 226 -12.96 -9.22 -14.58
C LYS A 226 -11.83 -8.29 -14.98
N GLU A 227 -11.71 -7.19 -14.29
CA GLU A 227 -10.67 -6.19 -14.51
C GLU A 227 -9.98 -5.85 -13.19
N VAL A 228 -8.73 -5.42 -13.27
CA VAL A 228 -7.93 -4.89 -12.16
C VAL A 228 -7.37 -3.55 -12.58
N THR A 229 -7.48 -2.56 -11.71
CA THR A 229 -6.86 -1.24 -11.90
C THR A 229 -5.86 -0.99 -10.78
N LEU A 230 -4.59 -0.79 -11.13
CA LEU A 230 -3.55 -0.39 -10.18
C LEU A 230 -3.41 1.13 -10.21
N ILE A 231 -3.31 1.74 -9.01
CA ILE A 231 -3.27 3.18 -8.82
C ILE A 231 -2.07 3.52 -7.95
N THR A 232 -1.21 4.41 -8.43
CA THR A 232 -0.07 4.91 -7.66
C THR A 232 0.27 6.35 -8.04
N CYS A 233 1.11 7.03 -7.27
CA CYS A 233 1.62 8.35 -7.64
C CYS A 233 2.62 8.24 -8.80
N THR A 234 2.80 9.31 -9.58
CA THR A 234 3.89 9.39 -10.54
C THR A 234 5.23 9.61 -9.83
N ASP A 235 6.35 9.32 -10.51
CA ASP A 235 7.70 9.60 -9.98
C ASP A 235 7.97 11.10 -9.82
N GLU A 236 7.30 11.92 -10.61
CA GLU A 236 7.53 13.35 -10.72
C GLU A 236 6.67 14.16 -9.75
N SER A 237 5.43 13.71 -9.49
CA SER A 237 4.44 14.46 -8.72
C SER A 237 3.54 13.58 -7.87
N ASN A 238 3.16 14.08 -6.69
CA ASN A 238 2.12 13.48 -5.87
C ASN A 238 0.70 13.93 -6.26
N GLU A 239 0.57 14.90 -7.18
CA GLU A 239 -0.71 15.42 -7.67
C GLU A 239 -1.24 14.63 -8.87
N GLN A 240 -0.44 13.70 -9.38
CA GLN A 240 -0.80 12.84 -10.50
C GLN A 240 -0.74 11.36 -10.10
N ARG A 241 -1.57 10.57 -10.76
CA ARG A 241 -1.64 9.12 -10.57
C ARG A 241 -1.32 8.41 -11.87
N VAL A 242 -0.47 7.39 -11.78
CA VAL A 242 -0.34 6.38 -12.82
C VAL A 242 -1.46 5.37 -12.63
N ILE A 243 -2.20 5.14 -13.69
CA ILE A 243 -3.26 4.15 -13.78
C ILE A 243 -2.81 3.04 -14.70
N VAL A 244 -2.81 1.80 -14.19
CA VAL A 244 -2.54 0.60 -14.97
C VAL A 244 -3.80 -0.25 -14.99
N ARG A 245 -4.41 -0.42 -16.16
CA ARG A 245 -5.63 -1.19 -16.33
C ARG A 245 -5.32 -2.56 -16.91
N CYS A 246 -5.85 -3.57 -16.23
CA CYS A 246 -5.62 -4.96 -16.57
C CYS A 246 -6.97 -5.67 -16.77
N LYS A 247 -7.03 -6.62 -17.70
CA LYS A 247 -8.19 -7.48 -17.97
C LYS A 247 -7.80 -8.93 -17.80
N GLU A 248 -8.75 -9.78 -17.37
CA GLU A 248 -8.57 -11.23 -17.29
C GLU A 248 -8.00 -11.75 -18.61
N LYS A 249 -6.89 -12.49 -18.54
CA LYS A 249 -6.29 -13.19 -19.66
C LYS A 249 -7.04 -14.49 -19.90
N ILE A 250 -7.64 -14.61 -21.06
CA ILE A 250 -8.47 -15.75 -21.49
C ILE A 250 -7.62 -16.71 -22.32
#